data_5766ef4ea3545542847148fc85380a30
#
_entry.id   5766ef4ea3545542847148fc85380a30
#
_cell.length_a   1.000
_cell.length_b   1.000
_cell.length_c   1.000
_cell.angle_alpha   90.00
_cell.angle_beta   90.00
_cell.angle_gamma   90.00
#
_symmetry.space_group_name_H-M   'P 1'
#
loop_
_entity.id
_entity.type
_entity.pdbx_description
1 polymer ?
#
loop_
_entity_poly.entity_id
_entity_poly.type
_entity_poly.pdbx_seq_one_letter_code
_entity_poly.pdbx_strand_id
1 'polypeptide(L)'
;MYMNKEIVQQIINEVYPKIVNHYGTHNGYEVPKVEVHNNIFARLSDNEEMEGDSCPSGEFCTDENKIFIYFPYITSRVDLIKALLHEYRHYLQPRSAEAYYYDLGYTYENNPMELEAISEEKNYKLFN
;
A
#
# COMPACT_ATOMS: atom_id res chain seq x y z
N MET A 1 -1.58 -3.91 -21.34
CA MET A 1 -2.79 -3.08 -21.20
C MET A 1 -2.49 -1.89 -20.28
N TYR A 2 -2.82 -0.69 -20.72
CA TYR A 2 -2.58 0.52 -19.94
C TYR A 2 -3.62 0.64 -18.80
N MET A 3 -3.15 0.83 -17.58
CA MET A 3 -4.01 1.00 -16.41
C MET A 3 -4.22 2.48 -16.17
N ASN A 4 -5.47 2.95 -16.29
CA ASN A 4 -5.81 4.33 -15.98
C ASN A 4 -6.50 4.42 -14.61
N LYS A 5 -6.70 5.65 -14.13
CA LYS A 5 -7.26 5.90 -12.81
C LYS A 5 -8.64 5.24 -12.63
N GLU A 6 -9.49 5.29 -13.65
CA GLU A 6 -10.84 4.73 -13.57
C GLU A 6 -10.82 3.21 -13.44
N ILE A 7 -10.00 2.54 -14.24
CA ILE A 7 -9.85 1.08 -14.19
C ILE A 7 -9.30 0.66 -12.83
N VAL A 8 -8.26 1.35 -12.35
CA VAL A 8 -7.67 1.08 -11.04
C VAL A 8 -8.71 1.25 -9.94
N GLN A 9 -9.50 2.33 -9.98
CA GLN A 9 -10.54 2.57 -8.99
C GLN A 9 -11.63 1.49 -9.02
N GLN A 10 -12.02 1.02 -10.19
CA GLN A 10 -13.00 -0.07 -10.32
C GLN A 10 -12.50 -1.36 -9.69
N ILE A 11 -11.24 -1.70 -9.94
CA ILE A 11 -10.64 -2.92 -9.35
C ILE A 11 -10.57 -2.78 -7.83
N ILE A 12 -10.18 -1.62 -7.32
CA ILE A 12 -10.14 -1.37 -5.88
C ILE A 12 -11.51 -1.56 -5.27
N ASN A 13 -12.54 -0.99 -5.89
CA ASN A 13 -13.92 -1.10 -5.40
C ASN A 13 -14.41 -2.55 -5.34
N GLU A 14 -13.91 -3.39 -6.23
CA GLU A 14 -14.23 -4.82 -6.27
C GLU A 14 -13.41 -5.62 -5.24
N VAL A 15 -12.13 -5.39 -5.19
CA VAL A 15 -11.17 -6.24 -4.46
C VAL A 15 -10.97 -5.82 -3.00
N TYR A 16 -10.90 -4.53 -2.74
CA TYR A 16 -10.55 -4.04 -1.40
C TYR A 16 -11.53 -4.50 -0.31
N PRO A 17 -12.85 -4.46 -0.52
CA PRO A 17 -13.78 -4.99 0.48
C PRO A 17 -13.55 -6.47 0.81
N LYS A 18 -13.12 -7.26 -0.16
CA LYS A 18 -12.79 -8.67 0.05
C LYS A 18 -11.53 -8.84 0.92
N ILE A 19 -10.55 -7.98 0.72
CA ILE A 19 -9.33 -7.97 1.52
C ILE A 19 -9.67 -7.62 2.97
N VAL A 20 -10.44 -6.55 3.18
CA VAL A 20 -10.88 -6.14 4.52
C VAL A 20 -11.63 -7.26 5.21
N ASN A 21 -12.55 -7.90 4.51
CA ASN A 21 -13.35 -8.98 5.08
C ASN A 21 -12.49 -10.20 5.45
N HIS A 22 -11.49 -10.50 4.62
CA HIS A 22 -10.62 -11.67 4.84
C HIS A 22 -9.68 -11.49 6.04
N TYR A 23 -9.03 -10.33 6.12
CA TYR A 23 -8.00 -10.08 7.15
C TYR A 23 -8.55 -9.42 8.41
N GLY A 24 -9.73 -8.82 8.34
CA GLY A 24 -10.29 -8.09 9.46
C GLY A 24 -9.65 -6.71 9.62
N THR A 25 -9.85 -6.12 10.79
CA THR A 25 -9.43 -4.75 11.06
C THR A 25 -8.42 -4.69 12.21
N HIS A 26 -7.64 -3.61 12.23
CA HIS A 26 -6.74 -3.33 13.35
C HIS A 26 -7.55 -2.88 14.56
N ASN A 27 -7.22 -3.44 15.73
CA ASN A 27 -7.88 -3.08 16.98
C ASN A 27 -7.41 -1.69 17.46
N GLY A 28 -8.11 -0.67 17.10
CA GLY A 28 -7.80 0.72 17.51
C GLY A 28 -7.79 1.72 16.36
N TYR A 29 -7.84 1.26 15.12
CA TYR A 29 -7.86 2.15 13.95
C TYR A 29 -8.91 1.70 12.94
N GLU A 30 -9.62 2.66 12.37
CA GLU A 30 -10.60 2.38 11.33
C GLU A 30 -9.93 1.79 10.08
N VAL A 31 -10.72 1.13 9.24
CA VAL A 31 -10.26 0.66 7.94
C VAL A 31 -9.78 1.87 7.12
N PRO A 32 -8.53 1.85 6.62
CA PRO A 32 -8.03 2.98 5.86
C PRO A 32 -8.77 3.15 4.54
N LYS A 33 -8.97 4.40 4.14
CA LYS A 33 -9.48 4.71 2.80
C LYS A 33 -8.36 4.52 1.80
N VAL A 34 -8.72 4.04 0.61
CA VAL A 34 -7.78 3.94 -0.51
C VAL A 34 -7.99 5.13 -1.43
N GLU A 35 -6.94 5.91 -1.66
CA GLU A 35 -6.96 7.03 -2.59
C GLU A 35 -6.04 6.75 -3.77
N VAL A 36 -6.47 7.10 -4.96
CA VAL A 36 -5.73 6.89 -6.19
C VAL A 36 -5.18 8.23 -6.69
N HIS A 37 -3.88 8.29 -6.86
CA HIS A 37 -3.18 9.51 -7.31
C HIS A 37 -2.27 9.20 -8.49
N ASN A 38 -1.86 10.25 -9.19
CA ASN A 38 -0.96 10.13 -10.34
C ASN A 38 0.46 9.76 -9.88
N ASN A 39 0.97 10.48 -8.88
CA ASN A 39 2.26 10.18 -8.29
C ASN A 39 2.36 10.85 -6.92
N ILE A 40 3.44 10.53 -6.21
CA ILE A 40 3.66 11.07 -4.87
C ILE A 40 3.77 12.60 -4.88
N PHE A 41 4.30 13.20 -5.96
CA PHE A 41 4.41 14.66 -6.07
C PHE A 41 3.04 15.32 -6.23
N ALA A 42 2.13 14.67 -6.96
CA ALA A 42 0.76 15.18 -7.11
C ALA A 42 0.00 15.11 -5.77
N ARG A 43 0.33 14.17 -4.92
CA ARG A 43 -0.26 14.03 -3.59
C ARG A 43 0.33 15.01 -2.59
N LEU A 44 1.65 15.17 -2.62
CA LEU A 44 2.35 16.10 -1.73
C LEU A 44 2.37 17.48 -2.40
N SER A 45 1.65 18.42 -1.82
CA SER A 45 1.56 19.78 -2.37
C SER A 45 2.86 20.59 -2.24
N ASP A 46 3.78 20.11 -1.44
CA ASP A 46 5.05 20.77 -1.17
C ASP A 46 6.17 19.94 -1.74
N ASN A 47 6.76 20.39 -2.79
CA ASN A 47 7.94 19.89 -3.50
C ASN A 47 9.04 19.31 -2.59
N GLU A 48 8.74 18.32 -1.80
CA GLU A 48 9.80 17.56 -1.19
C GLU A 48 10.50 16.79 -2.29
N GLU A 49 11.79 17.03 -2.41
CA GLU A 49 12.61 16.39 -3.41
C GLU A 49 12.60 14.89 -3.21
N MET A 50 11.81 14.22 -4.02
CA MET A 50 11.95 12.79 -4.18
C MET A 50 13.03 12.56 -5.21
N GLU A 51 14.17 12.04 -4.76
CA GLU A 51 15.25 11.70 -5.66
C GLU A 51 14.87 10.55 -6.57
N GLY A 52 14.97 10.78 -7.86
CA GLY A 52 14.96 9.73 -8.87
C GLY A 52 13.59 9.15 -9.20
N ASP A 53 13.63 8.02 -9.87
CA ASP A 53 12.49 7.35 -10.46
C ASP A 53 11.73 6.45 -9.48
N SER A 54 11.99 6.57 -8.18
CA SER A 54 11.49 5.62 -7.18
C SER A 54 10.17 6.05 -6.57
N CYS A 55 9.15 6.24 -7.40
CA CYS A 55 7.80 6.35 -6.88
C CYS A 55 7.27 4.92 -6.66
N PRO A 56 6.83 4.58 -5.44
CA PRO A 56 6.23 3.26 -5.22
C PRO A 56 4.90 3.14 -5.94
N SER A 57 4.43 1.92 -6.16
CA SER A 57 3.08 1.69 -6.69
C SER A 57 2.01 1.97 -5.65
N GLY A 58 2.37 1.93 -4.36
CA GLY A 58 1.46 2.26 -3.27
C GLY A 58 2.22 2.57 -2.00
N GLU A 59 1.53 3.15 -1.03
CA GLU A 59 2.06 3.35 0.32
C GLU A 59 0.93 3.45 1.34
N PHE A 60 1.24 3.08 2.58
CA PHE A 60 0.34 3.27 3.71
C PHE A 60 0.85 4.43 4.56
N CYS A 61 0.00 5.41 4.80
CA CYS A 61 0.31 6.57 5.63
C CYS A 61 -0.32 6.39 7.02
N THR A 62 0.51 6.23 8.05
CA THR A 62 0.03 6.05 9.42
C THR A 62 -0.66 7.29 9.94
N ASP A 63 -0.14 8.47 9.62
CA ASP A 63 -0.67 9.74 10.13
C ASP A 63 -2.09 10.02 9.63
N GLU A 64 -2.36 9.72 8.37
CA GLU A 64 -3.69 9.94 7.78
C GLU A 64 -4.57 8.71 7.82
N ASN A 65 -4.01 7.54 8.14
CA ASN A 65 -4.68 6.25 8.08
C ASN A 65 -5.29 6.00 6.69
N LYS A 66 -4.46 6.13 5.66
CA LYS A 66 -4.87 5.97 4.26
C LYS A 66 -3.87 5.12 3.50
N ILE A 67 -4.38 4.39 2.52
CA ILE A 67 -3.58 3.71 1.52
C ILE A 67 -3.60 4.55 0.25
N PHE A 68 -2.43 4.88 -0.28
CA PHE A 68 -2.31 5.60 -1.55
C PHE A 68 -1.86 4.62 -2.63
N ILE A 69 -2.55 4.64 -3.76
CA ILE A 69 -2.19 3.87 -4.95
C ILE A 69 -1.84 4.85 -6.08
N TYR A 70 -0.68 4.66 -6.67
CA TYR A 70 -0.17 5.51 -7.74
C TYR A 70 -0.39 4.80 -9.07
N PHE A 71 -1.49 5.10 -9.73
CA PHE A 71 -2.00 4.30 -10.86
C PHE A 71 -1.03 4.13 -12.03
N PRO A 72 -0.15 5.10 -12.39
CA PRO A 72 0.77 4.89 -13.50
C PRO A 72 1.81 3.80 -13.25
N TYR A 73 2.04 3.45 -11.98
CA TYR A 73 3.02 2.44 -11.58
C TYR A 73 2.38 1.06 -11.37
N ILE A 74 1.09 0.94 -11.65
CA ILE A 74 0.36 -0.32 -11.61
C ILE A 74 0.30 -0.87 -13.04
N THR A 75 0.84 -2.07 -13.24
CA THR A 75 0.98 -2.65 -14.57
C THR A 75 -0.09 -3.68 -14.91
N SER A 76 -0.79 -4.22 -13.90
CA SER A 76 -1.80 -5.26 -14.11
C SER A 76 -2.74 -5.34 -12.92
N ARG A 77 -3.86 -6.07 -13.09
CA ARG A 77 -4.77 -6.37 -11.99
C ARG A 77 -4.06 -7.10 -10.84
N VAL A 78 -3.22 -8.08 -11.16
CA VAL A 78 -2.46 -8.83 -10.15
C VAL A 78 -1.52 -7.89 -9.39
N ASP A 79 -0.84 -7.01 -10.09
CA ASP A 79 0.07 -6.04 -9.50
C ASP A 79 -0.67 -5.13 -8.51
N LEU A 80 -1.87 -4.68 -8.89
CA LEU A 80 -2.70 -3.85 -8.01
C LEU A 80 -3.14 -4.62 -6.76
N ILE A 81 -3.56 -5.87 -6.92
CA ILE A 81 -3.96 -6.69 -5.76
C ILE A 81 -2.80 -6.88 -4.80
N LYS A 82 -1.60 -7.16 -5.34
CA LYS A 82 -0.39 -7.28 -4.51
C LYS A 82 -0.08 -5.98 -3.77
N ALA A 83 -0.21 -4.83 -4.43
CA ALA A 83 0.00 -3.53 -3.79
C ALA A 83 -0.99 -3.31 -2.64
N LEU A 84 -2.27 -3.60 -2.86
CA LEU A 84 -3.29 -3.47 -1.83
C LEU A 84 -3.01 -4.40 -0.63
N LEU A 85 -2.62 -5.64 -0.88
CA LEU A 85 -2.28 -6.59 0.18
C LEU A 85 -1.08 -6.11 0.99
N HIS A 86 -0.06 -5.60 0.32
CA HIS A 86 1.15 -5.08 0.95
C HIS A 86 0.82 -3.93 1.89
N GLU A 87 0.08 -2.94 1.40
CA GLU A 87 -0.26 -1.76 2.20
C GLU A 87 -1.26 -2.09 3.30
N TYR A 88 -2.22 -2.99 3.05
CA TYR A 88 -3.17 -3.40 4.08
C TYR A 88 -2.47 -4.16 5.21
N ARG A 89 -1.43 -4.94 4.91
CA ARG A 89 -0.62 -5.61 5.95
C ARG A 89 0.06 -4.57 6.84
N HIS A 90 0.59 -3.48 6.28
CA HIS A 90 1.14 -2.38 7.08
C HIS A 90 0.10 -1.77 8.02
N TYR A 91 -1.14 -1.63 7.55
CA TYR A 91 -2.24 -1.17 8.41
C TYR A 91 -2.47 -2.11 9.60
N LEU A 92 -2.37 -3.41 9.39
CA LEU A 92 -2.60 -4.40 10.44
C LEU A 92 -1.44 -4.50 11.45
N GLN A 93 -0.28 -4.00 11.12
CA GLN A 93 0.90 -4.06 11.99
C GLN A 93 0.82 -3.04 13.12
N PRO A 94 1.53 -3.28 14.25
CA PRO A 94 1.65 -2.26 15.30
C PRO A 94 2.23 -0.97 14.73
N ARG A 95 1.65 0.18 15.10
CA ARG A 95 1.95 1.48 14.50
C ARG A 95 3.43 1.88 14.54
N SER A 96 4.12 1.53 15.60
CA SER A 96 5.52 1.91 15.79
C SER A 96 6.51 0.82 15.40
N ALA A 97 6.05 -0.34 14.95
CA ALA A 97 6.93 -1.49 14.74
C ALA A 97 7.96 -1.25 13.63
N GLU A 98 7.56 -0.67 12.53
CA GLU A 98 8.46 -0.40 11.40
C GLU A 98 9.56 0.59 11.80
N ALA A 99 9.18 1.69 12.45
CA ALA A 99 10.13 2.67 12.95
C ALA A 99 11.08 2.07 14.00
N TYR A 100 10.56 1.22 14.87
CA TYR A 100 11.35 0.52 15.87
C TYR A 100 12.48 -0.29 15.23
N TYR A 101 12.18 -1.04 14.17
CA TYR A 101 13.20 -1.82 13.48
C TYR A 101 14.21 -0.96 12.74
N TYR A 102 13.77 0.16 12.13
CA TYR A 102 14.72 1.11 11.53
C TYR A 102 15.67 1.69 12.58
N ASP A 103 15.17 2.00 13.77
CA ASP A 103 16.01 2.51 14.87
C ASP A 103 17.03 1.46 15.34
N LEU A 104 16.72 0.17 15.20
CA LEU A 104 17.65 -0.91 15.50
C LEU A 104 18.72 -1.13 14.42
N GLY A 105 18.62 -0.44 13.28
CA GLY A 105 19.59 -0.56 12.19
C GLY A 105 19.14 -1.41 11.01
N TYR A 106 17.89 -1.91 11.01
CA TYR A 106 17.34 -2.61 9.84
C TYR A 106 17.18 -1.65 8.68
N THR A 107 17.38 -2.15 7.47
CA THR A 107 17.15 -1.39 6.24
C THR A 107 15.76 -1.70 5.69
N TYR A 108 15.32 -0.97 4.67
CA TYR A 108 14.06 -1.26 3.98
C TYR A 108 14.02 -2.72 3.50
N GLU A 109 15.13 -3.24 2.99
CA GLU A 109 15.18 -4.58 2.40
C GLU A 109 15.05 -5.71 3.44
N ASN A 110 15.41 -5.47 4.68
CA ASN A 110 15.40 -6.51 5.71
C ASN A 110 14.54 -6.19 6.93
N ASN A 111 13.84 -5.07 6.94
CA ASN A 111 12.90 -4.74 8.01
C ASN A 111 11.82 -5.83 8.10
N PRO A 112 11.64 -6.48 9.26
CA PRO A 112 10.65 -7.56 9.40
C PRO A 112 9.23 -7.15 9.00
N MET A 113 8.86 -5.89 9.19
CA MET A 113 7.52 -5.40 8.82
C MET A 113 7.36 -5.35 7.29
N GLU A 114 8.41 -4.95 6.57
CA GLU A 114 8.41 -4.98 5.10
C GLU A 114 8.41 -6.41 4.57
N LEU A 115 9.20 -7.30 5.16
CA LEU A 115 9.24 -8.70 4.75
C LEU A 115 7.88 -9.39 4.95
N GLU A 116 7.18 -9.08 6.03
CA GLU A 116 5.82 -9.58 6.27
C GLU A 116 4.85 -9.07 5.21
N ALA A 117 4.92 -7.78 4.88
CA ALA A 117 4.06 -7.19 3.86
C ALA A 117 4.32 -7.79 2.47
N ILE A 118 5.58 -8.02 2.12
CA ILE A 118 5.95 -8.68 0.87
C ILE A 118 5.42 -10.12 0.85
N SER A 119 5.52 -10.84 1.95
CA SER A 119 5.00 -12.20 2.06
C SER A 119 3.48 -12.25 1.82
N GLU A 120 2.76 -11.24 2.25
CA GLU A 120 1.31 -11.16 2.08
C GLU A 120 0.89 -11.06 0.61
N GLU A 121 1.75 -10.52 -0.26
CA GLU A 121 1.48 -10.39 -1.69
C GLU A 121 1.24 -11.74 -2.36
N LYS A 122 1.76 -12.82 -1.81
CA LYS A 122 1.59 -14.19 -2.34
C LYS A 122 0.14 -14.65 -2.32
N ASN A 123 -0.69 -14.02 -1.51
CA ASN A 123 -2.11 -14.37 -1.37
C ASN A 123 -3.00 -13.72 -2.42
N TYR A 124 -2.43 -13.07 -3.43
CA TYR A 124 -3.19 -12.34 -4.45
C TYR A 124 -4.26 -13.21 -5.13
N LYS A 125 -4.01 -14.51 -5.26
CA LYS A 125 -4.95 -15.43 -5.92
C LYS A 125 -6.29 -15.55 -5.22
N LEU A 126 -6.33 -15.29 -3.91
CA LEU A 126 -7.57 -15.32 -3.13
C LEU A 126 -8.54 -14.22 -3.55
N PHE A 127 -8.04 -13.17 -4.18
CA PHE A 127 -8.82 -11.96 -4.49
C PHE A 127 -8.90 -11.67 -6.00
N ASN A 128 -8.21 -12.44 -6.79
CA ASN A 128 -8.15 -12.19 -8.24
C ASN A 128 -9.39 -12.73 -8.97
#